data_3a88717b20a00cc748bb125bf6bee785
#
_entry.id   3a88717b20a00cc748bb125bf6bee785
#
_cell.length_a   1.000
_cell.length_b   1.000
_cell.length_c   1.000
_cell.angle_alpha   90.00
_cell.angle_beta   90.00
_cell.angle_gamma   90.00
#
_symmetry.space_group_name_H-M   'P 1'
#
loop_
_entity.id
_entity.type
_entity.pdbx_description
1 polymer ?
#
loop_
_entity_poly.entity_id
_entity_poly.type
_entity_poly.pdbx_seq_one_letter_code
_entity_poly.pdbx_strand_id
1 'polypeptide(L)'
;MSPGPVIALIDGEHHPPAVRDALDRLDAERGVAAVVFCGGEEKVPAAVLAAPEGHYGRAVASGAPAAELVRGAVRAVPDARAVVDLADEPVLDAPAKLRLAAFVLHLGLDYEAPGVRLEAPRYERLAFAGPVVAVIGTGKRTGKTAVAGHWAALLRERGARPVILAMGRGGPPEPVLA
;
A
#
# COMPACT_ATOMS: atom_id res chain seq x y z
N MET A 1 -2.43 16.26 -4.75
CA MET A 1 -3.46 15.20 -4.93
C MET A 1 -3.05 14.36 -6.10
N SER A 2 -2.98 13.03 -5.97
CA SER A 2 -2.74 12.14 -7.10
C SER A 2 -3.94 12.22 -8.05
N PRO A 3 -3.78 12.66 -9.29
CA PRO A 3 -4.89 12.67 -10.23
C PRO A 3 -5.23 11.24 -10.63
N GLY A 4 -6.47 10.83 -10.49
CA GLY A 4 -6.95 9.53 -10.95
C GLY A 4 -7.95 8.88 -9.99
N PRO A 5 -8.61 7.82 -10.45
CA PRO A 5 -9.66 7.15 -9.70
C PRO A 5 -9.12 6.48 -8.42
N VAL A 6 -10.00 6.31 -7.45
CA VAL A 6 -9.65 5.75 -6.14
C VAL A 6 -10.48 4.51 -5.82
N ILE A 7 -9.95 3.70 -4.92
CA ILE A 7 -10.68 2.64 -4.23
C ILE A 7 -11.07 3.17 -2.86
N ALA A 8 -12.35 3.18 -2.52
CA ALA A 8 -12.82 3.62 -1.22
C ALA A 8 -12.94 2.43 -0.25
N LEU A 9 -12.44 2.58 0.97
CA LEU A 9 -12.70 1.65 2.07
C LEU A 9 -13.84 2.19 2.92
N ILE A 10 -14.80 1.34 3.23
CA ILE A 10 -15.92 1.65 4.10
C ILE A 10 -16.04 0.58 5.20
N ASP A 11 -16.74 0.89 6.25
CA ASP A 11 -17.04 -0.02 7.35
C ASP A 11 -18.54 -0.19 7.59
N GLY A 12 -18.89 -1.12 8.46
CA GLY A 12 -20.26 -1.39 8.87
C GLY A 12 -20.75 -0.59 10.09
N GLU A 13 -19.91 0.28 10.67
CA GLU A 13 -20.31 1.13 11.80
C GLU A 13 -21.09 2.36 11.34
N HIS A 14 -20.69 2.91 10.19
CA HIS A 14 -21.32 4.10 9.66
C HIS A 14 -22.66 3.80 9.00
N HIS A 15 -23.61 4.70 9.25
CA HIS A 15 -24.95 4.60 8.67
C HIS A 15 -24.89 4.68 7.14
N PRO A 16 -25.48 3.73 6.37
CA PRO A 16 -25.34 3.65 4.91
C PRO A 16 -25.61 4.96 4.14
N PRO A 17 -26.63 5.77 4.46
CA PRO A 17 -26.83 7.08 3.82
C PRO A 17 -25.64 8.03 3.99
N ALA A 18 -25.01 8.08 5.16
CA ALA A 18 -23.85 8.94 5.39
C ALA A 18 -22.63 8.47 4.59
N VAL A 19 -22.42 7.15 4.53
CA VAL A 19 -21.39 6.54 3.69
C VAL A 19 -21.64 6.87 2.21
N ARG A 20 -22.88 6.75 1.74
CA ARG A 20 -23.25 7.08 0.38
C ARG A 20 -22.92 8.53 0.04
N ASP A 21 -23.29 9.48 0.90
CA ASP A 21 -22.98 10.91 0.72
C ASP A 21 -21.46 11.15 0.65
N ALA A 22 -20.67 10.46 1.46
CA ALA A 22 -19.21 10.55 1.42
C ALA A 22 -18.65 9.98 0.12
N LEU A 23 -19.15 8.82 -0.33
CA LEU A 23 -18.78 8.20 -1.59
C LEU A 23 -19.14 9.08 -2.80
N ASP A 24 -20.31 9.70 -2.79
CA ASP A 24 -20.76 10.58 -3.90
C ASP A 24 -19.90 11.85 -3.99
N ARG A 25 -19.50 12.43 -2.85
CA ARG A 25 -18.53 13.55 -2.83
C ARG A 25 -17.15 13.12 -3.34
N LEU A 26 -16.65 12.00 -2.86
CA LEU A 26 -15.35 11.48 -3.30
C LEU A 26 -15.34 11.15 -4.79
N ASP A 27 -16.46 10.61 -5.29
CA ASP A 27 -16.64 10.30 -6.71
C ASP A 27 -16.62 11.56 -7.57
N ALA A 28 -17.34 12.59 -7.16
CA ALA A 28 -17.38 13.88 -7.85
C ALA A 28 -16.00 14.57 -7.90
N GLU A 29 -15.17 14.39 -6.87
CA GLU A 29 -13.84 14.99 -6.78
C GLU A 29 -12.78 14.21 -7.55
N ARG A 30 -12.84 12.87 -7.54
CA ARG A 30 -11.73 12.02 -7.99
C ARG A 30 -12.14 10.81 -8.83
N GLY A 31 -13.40 10.43 -8.81
CA GLY A 31 -13.87 9.16 -9.35
C GLY A 31 -13.61 7.98 -8.39
N VAL A 32 -14.69 7.33 -7.95
CA VAL A 32 -14.63 6.10 -7.14
C VAL A 32 -14.78 4.89 -8.04
N ALA A 33 -13.69 4.18 -8.27
CA ALA A 33 -13.66 3.04 -9.19
C ALA A 33 -14.04 1.71 -8.54
N ALA A 34 -13.88 1.58 -7.22
CA ALA A 34 -14.32 0.43 -6.44
C ALA A 34 -14.58 0.83 -4.99
N VAL A 35 -15.48 0.08 -4.32
CA VAL A 35 -15.74 0.22 -2.89
C VAL A 35 -15.54 -1.12 -2.22
N VAL A 36 -14.87 -1.12 -1.09
CA VAL A 36 -14.47 -2.32 -0.34
C VAL A 36 -14.88 -2.18 1.11
N PHE A 37 -15.55 -3.19 1.67
CA PHE A 37 -15.72 -3.31 3.11
C PHE A 37 -14.39 -3.69 3.77
N CYS A 38 -14.03 -2.97 4.84
CA CYS A 38 -12.84 -3.29 5.61
C CYS A 38 -13.13 -3.95 6.97
N GLY A 39 -14.42 -4.21 7.26
CA GLY A 39 -14.90 -4.87 8.47
C GLY A 39 -16.21 -4.28 8.97
N GLY A 40 -16.76 -4.86 10.06
CA GLY A 40 -18.01 -4.41 10.66
C GLY A 40 -19.28 -4.89 9.93
N GLU A 41 -19.14 -5.82 8.97
CA GLU A 41 -20.28 -6.36 8.20
C GLU A 41 -21.33 -7.02 9.09
N GLU A 42 -20.94 -7.57 10.24
CA GLU A 42 -21.84 -8.17 11.21
C GLU A 42 -22.83 -7.17 11.85
N LYS A 43 -22.56 -5.87 11.75
CA LYS A 43 -23.41 -4.79 12.22
C LYS A 43 -24.36 -4.27 11.13
N VAL A 44 -24.09 -4.63 9.91
CA VAL A 44 -24.93 -4.22 8.77
C VAL A 44 -26.09 -5.19 8.61
N PRO A 45 -27.35 -4.70 8.48
CA PRO A 45 -28.48 -5.58 8.22
C PRO A 45 -28.26 -6.47 7.00
N ALA A 46 -28.61 -7.75 7.07
CA ALA A 46 -28.42 -8.70 6.00
C ALA A 46 -29.06 -8.24 4.66
N ALA A 47 -30.19 -7.53 4.72
CA ALA A 47 -30.83 -6.95 3.53
C ALA A 47 -29.97 -5.90 2.83
N VAL A 48 -29.17 -5.13 3.56
CA VAL A 48 -28.24 -4.13 3.02
C VAL A 48 -27.05 -4.84 2.35
N LEU A 49 -26.49 -5.87 3.01
CA LEU A 49 -25.41 -6.67 2.43
C LEU A 49 -25.84 -7.45 1.19
N ALA A 50 -27.10 -7.89 1.13
CA ALA A 50 -27.65 -8.59 -0.02
C ALA A 50 -27.88 -7.68 -1.24
N ALA A 51 -28.09 -6.38 -1.02
CA ALA A 51 -28.34 -5.40 -2.09
C ALA A 51 -27.59 -4.08 -1.82
N PRO A 52 -26.25 -4.08 -1.72
CA PRO A 52 -25.46 -2.92 -1.31
C PRO A 52 -25.65 -1.72 -2.25
N GLU A 53 -25.87 -1.95 -3.53
CA GLU A 53 -26.07 -0.88 -4.51
C GLU A 53 -27.26 0.01 -4.19
N GLY A 54 -28.36 -0.57 -3.65
CA GLY A 54 -29.55 0.19 -3.24
C GLY A 54 -29.27 1.14 -2.08
N HIS A 55 -28.30 0.84 -1.24
CA HIS A 55 -27.98 1.56 -0.01
C HIS A 55 -26.76 2.49 -0.15
N TYR A 56 -25.70 2.01 -0.79
CA TYR A 56 -24.45 2.77 -0.98
C TYR A 56 -24.36 3.44 -2.36
N GLY A 57 -25.34 3.22 -3.24
CA GLY A 57 -25.38 3.77 -4.59
C GLY A 57 -24.44 3.10 -5.60
N ARG A 58 -23.71 2.07 -5.15
CA ARG A 58 -22.72 1.32 -5.96
C ARG A 58 -22.42 -0.06 -5.40
N ALA A 59 -21.85 -0.92 -6.22
CA ALA A 59 -21.40 -2.24 -5.79
C ALA A 59 -20.31 -2.14 -4.72
N VAL A 60 -20.37 -2.99 -3.72
CA VAL A 60 -19.42 -3.05 -2.61
C VAL A 60 -18.85 -4.46 -2.50
N ALA A 61 -17.54 -4.60 -2.56
CA ALA A 61 -16.88 -5.87 -2.32
C ALA A 61 -16.84 -6.17 -0.81
N SER A 62 -17.28 -7.37 -0.42
CA SER A 62 -17.41 -7.81 0.98
C SER A 62 -17.18 -9.32 1.12
N GLY A 63 -17.23 -9.84 2.35
CA GLY A 63 -17.19 -11.28 2.63
C GLY A 63 -15.79 -11.91 2.62
N ALA A 64 -14.73 -11.12 2.62
CA ALA A 64 -13.35 -11.58 2.74
C ALA A 64 -12.49 -10.56 3.51
N PRO A 65 -11.30 -10.91 4.00
CA PRO A 65 -10.39 -9.97 4.65
C PRO A 65 -10.11 -8.73 3.78
N ALA A 66 -10.09 -7.54 4.39
CA ALA A 66 -9.92 -6.26 3.70
C ALA A 66 -8.72 -6.25 2.71
N ALA A 67 -7.58 -6.84 3.11
CA ALA A 67 -6.40 -6.92 2.24
C ALA A 67 -6.65 -7.75 0.96
N GLU A 68 -7.45 -8.80 1.03
CA GLU A 68 -7.81 -9.62 -0.14
C GLU A 68 -8.76 -8.88 -1.06
N LEU A 69 -9.75 -8.21 -0.49
CA LEU A 69 -10.71 -7.39 -1.23
C LEU A 69 -10.02 -6.22 -1.93
N VAL A 70 -9.12 -5.52 -1.23
CA VAL A 70 -8.29 -4.44 -1.81
C VAL A 70 -7.43 -4.99 -2.95
N ARG A 71 -6.77 -6.14 -2.76
CA ARG A 71 -5.98 -6.76 -3.84
C ARG A 71 -6.85 -7.10 -5.06
N GLY A 72 -8.06 -7.60 -4.83
CA GLY A 72 -9.04 -7.86 -5.88
C GLY A 72 -9.44 -6.59 -6.62
N ALA A 73 -9.76 -5.54 -5.89
CA ALA A 73 -10.12 -4.23 -6.44
C ALA A 73 -8.97 -3.62 -7.28
N VAL A 74 -7.74 -3.66 -6.78
CA VAL A 74 -6.55 -3.16 -7.53
C VAL A 74 -6.37 -3.91 -8.86
N ARG A 75 -6.62 -5.22 -8.89
CA ARG A 75 -6.55 -5.99 -10.14
C ARG A 75 -7.68 -5.66 -11.11
N ALA A 76 -8.86 -5.38 -10.59
CA ALA A 76 -10.03 -5.02 -11.40
C ALA A 76 -9.94 -3.58 -11.93
N VAL A 77 -9.26 -2.69 -11.22
CA VAL A 77 -9.12 -1.26 -11.55
C VAL A 77 -7.64 -0.87 -11.57
N PRO A 78 -6.89 -1.24 -12.62
CA PRO A 78 -5.45 -1.01 -12.70
C PRO A 78 -5.06 0.48 -12.75
N ASP A 79 -6.00 1.35 -13.10
CA ASP A 79 -5.79 2.81 -13.14
C ASP A 79 -6.01 3.51 -11.79
N ALA A 80 -6.44 2.80 -10.77
CA ALA A 80 -6.57 3.35 -9.43
C ALA A 80 -5.23 3.91 -8.93
N ARG A 81 -5.25 5.08 -8.30
CA ARG A 81 -4.06 5.78 -7.83
C ARG A 81 -3.92 5.80 -6.31
N ALA A 82 -5.02 5.68 -5.63
CA ALA A 82 -5.03 5.68 -4.17
C ALA A 82 -6.15 4.78 -3.61
N VAL A 83 -5.96 4.38 -2.38
CA VAL A 83 -7.02 3.87 -1.52
C VAL A 83 -7.37 4.96 -0.52
N VAL A 84 -8.65 5.35 -0.48
CA VAL A 84 -9.18 6.34 0.46
C VAL A 84 -9.94 5.61 1.56
N ASP A 85 -9.44 5.69 2.77
CA ASP A 85 -10.02 5.05 3.95
C ASP A 85 -11.04 5.99 4.61
N LEU A 86 -12.31 5.63 4.49
CA LEU A 86 -13.46 6.28 5.13
C LEU A 86 -13.89 5.54 6.39
N ALA A 87 -13.20 4.45 6.76
CA ALA A 87 -13.51 3.67 7.94
C ALA A 87 -12.93 4.31 9.21
N ASP A 88 -13.56 3.99 10.36
CA ASP A 88 -13.15 4.52 11.64
C ASP A 88 -13.00 3.42 12.71
N GLU A 89 -12.53 3.81 13.90
CA GLU A 89 -12.58 2.93 15.07
C GLU A 89 -14.04 2.67 15.48
N PRO A 90 -14.38 1.49 16.00
CA PRO A 90 -13.47 0.40 16.39
C PRO A 90 -13.18 -0.64 15.29
N VAL A 91 -13.70 -0.49 14.08
CA VAL A 91 -13.56 -1.50 13.02
C VAL A 91 -12.11 -1.68 12.59
N LEU A 92 -11.42 -0.58 12.38
CA LEU A 92 -9.97 -0.58 12.12
C LEU A 92 -9.26 0.22 13.22
N ASP A 93 -8.64 -0.47 14.16
CA ASP A 93 -7.74 0.17 15.12
C ASP A 93 -6.46 0.69 14.43
N ALA A 94 -5.71 1.56 15.09
CA ALA A 94 -4.51 2.16 14.52
C ALA A 94 -3.47 1.13 14.01
N PRO A 95 -3.19 0.00 14.71
CA PRO A 95 -2.34 -1.05 14.18
C PRO A 95 -2.90 -1.72 12.92
N ALA A 96 -4.20 -1.96 12.82
CA ALA A 96 -4.84 -2.54 11.64
C ALA A 96 -4.80 -1.57 10.45
N LYS A 97 -5.10 -0.29 10.68
CA LYS A 97 -4.97 0.77 9.67
C LYS A 97 -3.54 0.86 9.11
N LEU A 98 -2.53 0.85 9.99
CA LEU A 98 -1.13 0.90 9.55
C LEU A 98 -0.71 -0.34 8.75
N ARG A 99 -1.17 -1.54 9.12
CA ARG A 99 -0.92 -2.76 8.35
C ARG A 99 -1.58 -2.70 6.97
N LEU A 100 -2.82 -2.24 6.91
CA LEU A 100 -3.55 -2.09 5.65
C LEU A 100 -2.93 -1.01 4.76
N ALA A 101 -2.54 0.13 5.33
CA ALA A 101 -1.81 1.19 4.64
C ALA A 101 -0.48 0.68 4.05
N ALA A 102 0.33 -0.04 4.85
CA ALA A 102 1.57 -0.63 4.37
C ALA A 102 1.33 -1.62 3.22
N PHE A 103 0.24 -2.39 3.28
CA PHE A 103 -0.14 -3.29 2.20
C PHE A 103 -0.56 -2.54 0.93
N VAL A 104 -1.36 -1.47 1.04
CA VAL A 104 -1.75 -0.60 -0.07
C VAL A 104 -0.52 0.01 -0.75
N LEU A 105 0.42 0.55 0.04
CA LEU A 105 1.68 1.08 -0.47
C LEU A 105 2.52 0.01 -1.21
N HIS A 106 2.51 -1.23 -0.70
CA HIS A 106 3.18 -2.36 -1.37
C HIS A 106 2.52 -2.70 -2.72
N LEU A 107 1.23 -2.48 -2.87
CA LEU A 107 0.52 -2.63 -4.15
C LEU A 107 0.77 -1.47 -5.12
N GLY A 108 1.51 -0.44 -4.70
CA GLY A 108 1.86 0.72 -5.53
C GLY A 108 0.82 1.85 -5.54
N LEU A 109 -0.14 1.82 -4.61
CA LEU A 109 -1.15 2.88 -4.47
C LEU A 109 -0.86 3.75 -3.25
N ASP A 110 -1.22 5.02 -3.33
CA ASP A 110 -1.22 5.90 -2.16
C ASP A 110 -2.33 5.48 -1.18
N TYR A 111 -2.11 5.70 0.12
CA TYR A 111 -3.13 5.50 1.14
C TYR A 111 -3.50 6.85 1.76
N GLU A 112 -4.78 7.14 1.81
CA GLU A 112 -5.31 8.40 2.31
C GLU A 112 -6.41 8.12 3.36
N ALA A 113 -6.33 8.81 4.49
CA ALA A 113 -7.33 8.82 5.55
C ALA A 113 -7.45 10.24 6.10
N PRO A 114 -8.47 10.59 6.91
CA PRO A 114 -8.56 11.91 7.52
C PRO A 114 -7.28 12.31 8.25
N GLY A 115 -6.64 13.39 7.79
CA GLY A 115 -5.39 13.90 8.36
C GLY A 115 -4.13 13.09 8.06
N VAL A 116 -4.21 12.02 7.28
CA VAL A 116 -3.07 11.15 6.93
C VAL A 116 -3.03 10.90 5.43
N ARG A 117 -1.86 11.08 4.85
CA ARG A 117 -1.55 10.67 3.49
C ARG A 117 -0.19 10.00 3.45
N LEU A 118 -0.15 8.80 2.92
CA LEU A 118 1.07 8.03 2.71
C LEU A 118 1.21 7.77 1.21
N GLU A 119 2.35 8.13 0.65
CA GLU A 119 2.62 7.96 -0.78
C GLU A 119 3.34 6.63 -1.03
N ALA A 120 2.91 5.92 -2.07
CA ALA A 120 3.58 4.71 -2.50
C ALA A 120 5.00 5.02 -2.96
N PRO A 121 5.99 4.19 -2.60
CA PRO A 121 7.34 4.34 -3.09
C PRO A 121 7.36 4.23 -4.62
N ARG A 122 7.93 5.22 -5.27
CA ARG A 122 8.15 5.20 -6.72
C ARG A 122 9.49 4.52 -6.99
N TYR A 123 9.42 3.26 -7.42
CA TYR A 123 10.62 2.52 -7.82
C TYR A 123 10.89 2.73 -9.29
N GLU A 124 12.10 3.19 -9.60
CA GLU A 124 12.60 3.19 -10.96
C GLU A 124 13.35 1.88 -11.24
N ARG A 125 13.22 1.40 -12.44
CA ARG A 125 13.99 0.24 -12.89
C ARG A 125 15.44 0.67 -13.12
N LEU A 126 16.36 0.12 -12.32
CA LEU A 126 17.78 0.29 -12.60
C LEU A 126 18.12 -0.39 -13.94
N ALA A 127 18.66 0.37 -14.89
CA ALA A 127 19.16 -0.15 -16.17
C ALA A 127 20.51 -0.86 -15.96
N PHE A 128 20.47 -1.99 -15.25
CA PHE A 128 21.65 -2.80 -14.95
C PHE A 128 21.40 -4.25 -15.37
N ALA A 129 22.22 -4.76 -16.26
CA ALA A 129 22.10 -6.11 -16.80
C ALA A 129 22.91 -7.17 -16.01
N GLY A 130 23.71 -6.76 -15.04
CA GLY A 130 24.54 -7.65 -14.24
C GLY A 130 23.77 -8.35 -13.12
N PRO A 131 24.34 -9.39 -12.51
CA PRO A 131 23.77 -10.04 -11.34
C PRO A 131 23.65 -9.07 -10.15
N VAL A 132 22.53 -9.11 -9.46
CA VAL A 132 22.28 -8.30 -8.25
C VAL A 132 22.11 -9.23 -7.06
N VAL A 133 22.90 -8.99 -5.99
CA VAL A 133 22.81 -9.73 -4.73
C VAL A 133 22.39 -8.77 -3.63
N ALA A 134 21.30 -9.08 -2.92
CA ALA A 134 20.82 -8.30 -1.80
C ALA A 134 21.29 -8.88 -0.47
N VAL A 135 21.98 -8.10 0.35
CA VAL A 135 22.32 -8.44 1.74
C VAL A 135 21.30 -7.80 2.66
N ILE A 136 20.38 -8.62 3.18
CA ILE A 136 19.26 -8.20 4.01
C ILE A 136 19.52 -8.56 5.48
N GLY A 137 19.09 -7.74 6.39
CA GLY A 137 19.15 -8.03 7.83
C GLY A 137 17.98 -7.43 8.57
N THR A 138 17.52 -8.12 9.60
CA THR A 138 16.32 -7.82 10.39
C THR A 138 16.47 -6.63 11.35
N GLY A 139 17.66 -6.02 11.44
CA GLY A 139 17.88 -4.91 12.37
C GLY A 139 19.14 -4.08 12.08
N LYS A 140 19.38 -3.11 12.92
CA LYS A 140 20.62 -2.33 12.94
C LYS A 140 21.78 -3.18 13.50
N ARG A 141 23.01 -2.92 13.07
CA ARG A 141 24.24 -3.58 13.54
C ARG A 141 24.26 -5.10 13.37
N THR A 142 23.49 -5.66 12.45
CA THR A 142 23.47 -7.10 12.15
C THR A 142 24.59 -7.53 11.19
N GLY A 143 25.57 -6.67 10.90
CA GLY A 143 26.71 -7.03 10.08
C GLY A 143 26.50 -6.98 8.56
N LYS A 144 25.39 -6.42 8.07
CA LYS A 144 25.08 -6.33 6.62
C LYS A 144 26.23 -5.75 5.80
N THR A 145 26.80 -4.65 6.22
CA THR A 145 27.90 -3.97 5.50
C THR A 145 29.15 -4.82 5.49
N ALA A 146 29.50 -5.48 6.61
CA ALA A 146 30.64 -6.36 6.68
C ALA A 146 30.47 -7.58 5.75
N VAL A 147 29.28 -8.18 5.72
CA VAL A 147 28.98 -9.30 4.80
C VAL A 147 29.06 -8.84 3.34
N ALA A 148 28.50 -7.69 3.00
CA ALA A 148 28.57 -7.16 1.65
C ALA A 148 30.02 -6.89 1.21
N GLY A 149 30.85 -6.30 2.11
CA GLY A 149 32.29 -6.07 1.87
C GLY A 149 33.05 -7.37 1.67
N HIS A 150 32.82 -8.39 2.50
CA HIS A 150 33.44 -9.69 2.36
C HIS A 150 33.08 -10.37 1.02
N TRP A 151 31.81 -10.35 0.65
CA TRP A 151 31.35 -10.86 -0.65
C TRP A 151 32.01 -10.12 -1.82
N ALA A 152 32.10 -8.81 -1.76
CA ALA A 152 32.78 -8.02 -2.79
C ALA A 152 34.26 -8.41 -2.92
N ALA A 153 34.97 -8.60 -1.79
CA ALA A 153 36.36 -9.06 -1.82
C ALA A 153 36.49 -10.43 -2.52
N LEU A 154 35.67 -11.41 -2.14
CA LEU A 154 35.67 -12.73 -2.77
C LEU A 154 35.36 -12.69 -4.29
N LEU A 155 34.44 -11.82 -4.70
CA LEU A 155 34.13 -11.66 -6.13
C LEU A 155 35.29 -11.01 -6.91
N ARG A 156 36.00 -10.05 -6.31
CA ARG A 156 37.19 -9.46 -6.91
C ARG A 156 38.31 -10.49 -7.09
N GLU A 157 38.56 -11.35 -6.10
CA GLU A 157 39.53 -12.43 -6.20
C GLU A 157 39.21 -13.39 -7.36
N ARG A 158 37.94 -13.50 -7.73
CA ARG A 158 37.46 -14.28 -8.89
C ARG A 158 37.41 -13.49 -10.21
N GLY A 159 37.96 -12.28 -10.25
CA GLY A 159 38.04 -11.45 -11.44
C GLY A 159 36.77 -10.66 -11.77
N ALA A 160 35.77 -10.66 -10.90
CA ALA A 160 34.59 -9.79 -11.06
C ALA A 160 34.88 -8.34 -10.64
N ARG A 161 34.05 -7.43 -11.08
CA ARG A 161 34.09 -6.00 -10.66
C ARG A 161 32.81 -5.67 -9.88
N PRO A 162 32.71 -6.03 -8.61
CA PRO A 162 31.52 -5.76 -7.82
C PRO A 162 31.41 -4.28 -7.46
N VAL A 163 30.20 -3.80 -7.37
CA VAL A 163 29.84 -2.48 -6.81
C VAL A 163 28.94 -2.71 -5.61
N ILE A 164 29.24 -2.07 -4.48
CA ILE A 164 28.40 -2.12 -3.29
C ILE A 164 27.53 -0.88 -3.28
N LEU A 165 26.20 -1.05 -3.32
CA LEU A 165 25.24 0.00 -3.07
C LEU A 165 24.77 -0.11 -1.63
N ALA A 166 25.18 0.82 -0.77
CA ALA A 166 24.76 0.86 0.62
C ALA A 166 23.83 2.05 0.86
N MET A 167 22.62 1.77 1.36
CA MET A 167 21.74 2.81 1.86
C MET A 167 22.03 3.02 3.35
N GLY A 168 22.81 4.05 3.67
CA GLY A 168 23.21 4.36 5.06
C GLY A 168 22.98 5.82 5.42
N ARG A 169 22.79 6.08 6.70
CA ARG A 169 22.84 7.44 7.23
C ARG A 169 24.30 7.85 7.39
N GLY A 170 24.69 8.99 6.82
CA GLY A 170 26.00 9.58 7.02
C GLY A 170 27.12 9.03 6.13
N GLY A 171 26.76 8.42 4.99
CA GLY A 171 27.73 8.19 3.92
C GLY A 171 28.14 9.50 3.23
N PRO A 172 29.27 9.50 2.51
CA PRO A 172 29.66 10.67 1.71
C PRO A 172 28.61 10.93 0.62
N PRO A 173 28.40 12.21 0.21
CA PRO A 173 27.45 12.56 -0.83
C PRO A 173 27.84 12.02 -2.21
N GLU A 174 29.14 11.79 -2.42
CA GLU A 174 29.69 11.27 -3.66
C GLU A 174 30.00 9.77 -3.56
N PRO A 175 29.89 9.01 -4.65
CA PRO A 175 30.35 7.62 -4.69
C PRO A 175 31.84 7.52 -4.35
N VAL A 176 32.19 6.61 -3.48
CA VAL A 176 33.57 6.32 -3.10
C VAL A 176 34.03 5.02 -3.76
N LEU A 177 35.15 5.08 -4.47
CA LEU A 177 35.84 3.88 -4.95
C LEU A 177 36.59 3.25 -3.77
N ALA A 178 36.29 2.00 -3.44
CA ALA A 178 36.96 1.23 -2.39
C ALA A 178 38.03 0.31 -2.98
#